data_3a2dd45a7ad47550733ce50027951ab4
#
_entry.id   3a2dd45a7ad47550733ce50027951ab4
#
_cell.length_a   1.000
_cell.length_b   1.000
_cell.length_c   1.000
_cell.angle_alpha   90.00
_cell.angle_beta   90.00
_cell.angle_gamma   90.00
#
_symmetry.space_group_name_H-M   'P 1'
#
loop_
_entity.id
_entity.type
_entity.pdbx_description
1 polymer ?
#
loop_
_entity_poly.entity_id
_entity_poly.type
_entity_poly.pdbx_seq_one_letter_code
_entity_poly.pdbx_strand_id
1 'polypeptide(L)'
;NSNGASSDYEKWQDLAVHYLKNQFEGLYFINPKSDSEFEHNKKMISNLKNYQTESILNFMERNRSVMEELHKNLVHKKLLLKEDLDLYFDRIDFLIEMPYPNGRAFFKKDNEDIKSP
;
A
#
# COMPACT_ATOMS: atom_id res chain seq x y z
N ASN A 1 19.33 5.13 -6.46
CA ASN A 1 19.96 4.44 -7.56
C ASN A 1 19.21 3.14 -7.87
N SER A 2 19.48 2.55 -9.01
CA SER A 2 18.75 1.39 -9.48
C SER A 2 18.91 0.16 -8.58
N ASN A 3 20.10 -0.02 -8.00
CA ASN A 3 20.35 -1.16 -7.11
C ASN A 3 19.52 -1.07 -5.84
N GLY A 4 19.43 0.12 -5.27
CA GLY A 4 18.60 0.34 -4.09
C GLY A 4 17.12 0.09 -4.38
N ALA A 5 16.65 0.62 -5.50
CA ALA A 5 15.26 0.46 -5.89
C ALA A 5 14.91 -1.01 -6.16
N SER A 6 15.83 -1.75 -6.82
CA SER A 6 15.61 -3.19 -7.09
C SER A 6 15.56 -3.98 -5.80
N SER A 7 16.45 -3.69 -4.86
CA SER A 7 16.49 -4.38 -3.57
C SER A 7 15.21 -4.11 -2.77
N ASP A 8 14.74 -2.86 -2.79
CA ASP A 8 13.51 -2.50 -2.09
C ASP A 8 12.30 -3.18 -2.71
N TYR A 9 12.25 -3.28 -4.03
CA TYR A 9 11.16 -3.97 -4.72
C TYR A 9 11.15 -5.45 -4.36
N GLU A 10 12.33 -6.08 -4.33
CA GLU A 10 12.43 -7.50 -3.96
C GLU A 10 11.95 -7.75 -2.53
N LYS A 11 12.35 -6.87 -1.61
CA LYS A 11 11.88 -6.95 -0.22
C LYS A 11 10.38 -6.80 -0.13
N TRP A 12 9.83 -5.83 -0.87
CA TRP A 12 8.39 -5.64 -0.90
C TRP A 12 7.68 -6.88 -1.43
N GLN A 13 8.21 -7.47 -2.50
CA GLN A 13 7.60 -8.65 -3.11
C GLN A 13 7.61 -9.83 -2.14
N ASP A 14 8.72 -10.05 -1.44
CA ASP A 14 8.81 -11.11 -0.45
C ASP A 14 7.79 -10.94 0.67
N LEU A 15 7.64 -9.72 1.16
CA LEU A 15 6.65 -9.41 2.19
C LEU A 15 5.22 -9.57 1.65
N ALA A 16 4.99 -9.17 0.42
CA ALA A 16 3.68 -9.30 -0.21
C ALA A 16 3.29 -10.77 -0.35
N VAL A 17 4.20 -11.61 -0.80
CA VAL A 17 3.96 -13.04 -0.93
C VAL A 17 3.64 -13.64 0.44
N HIS A 18 4.43 -13.29 1.44
CA HIS A 18 4.20 -13.76 2.81
C HIS A 18 2.83 -13.35 3.31
N TYR A 19 2.46 -12.10 3.09
CA TYR A 19 1.17 -11.57 3.49
C TYR A 19 0.02 -12.31 2.80
N LEU A 20 0.13 -12.51 1.49
CA LEU A 20 -0.92 -13.18 0.71
C LEU A 20 -1.09 -14.64 1.15
N LYS A 21 0.01 -15.31 1.43
CA LYS A 21 -0.04 -16.71 1.90
C LYS A 21 -0.74 -16.83 3.23
N ASN A 22 -0.57 -15.87 4.11
CA ASN A 22 -1.08 -15.95 5.48
C ASN A 22 -2.47 -15.35 5.64
N GLN A 23 -2.79 -14.31 4.87
CA GLN A 23 -4.05 -13.59 5.04
C GLN A 23 -5.11 -13.96 4.01
N PHE A 24 -4.69 -14.51 2.87
CA PHE A 24 -5.60 -14.86 1.77
C PHE A 24 -5.53 -16.34 1.46
N GLU A 25 -5.55 -17.14 2.51
CA GLU A 25 -5.57 -18.60 2.35
C GLU A 25 -6.77 -18.99 1.52
N GLY A 26 -6.53 -19.89 0.55
CA GLY A 26 -7.57 -20.30 -0.38
C GLY A 26 -7.72 -19.41 -1.60
N LEU A 27 -7.13 -18.21 -1.55
CA LEU A 27 -7.14 -17.30 -2.69
C LEU A 27 -5.77 -17.18 -3.35
N TYR A 28 -4.72 -17.48 -2.62
CA TYR A 28 -3.36 -17.48 -3.14
C TYR A 28 -2.82 -18.91 -3.11
N PHE A 29 -2.35 -19.40 -4.22
CA PHE A 29 -1.84 -20.76 -4.33
C PHE A 29 -0.45 -20.87 -3.70
N ILE A 30 -0.34 -21.61 -2.62
CA ILE A 30 0.94 -21.78 -1.93
C ILE A 30 1.91 -22.61 -2.78
N ASN A 31 1.40 -23.64 -3.46
CA ASN A 31 2.18 -24.47 -4.35
C ASN A 31 1.51 -24.52 -5.73
N PRO A 32 1.67 -23.46 -6.53
CA PRO A 32 1.01 -23.45 -7.84
C PRO A 32 1.55 -24.57 -8.72
N LYS A 33 0.66 -25.25 -9.42
CA LYS A 33 1.00 -26.43 -10.23
C LYS A 33 0.66 -26.28 -11.70
N SER A 34 0.12 -25.13 -12.09
CA SER A 34 -0.24 -24.90 -13.49
C SER A 34 0.07 -23.44 -13.83
N ASP A 35 0.15 -23.17 -15.13
CA ASP A 35 0.35 -21.80 -15.60
C ASP A 35 -0.78 -20.90 -15.12
N SER A 36 -2.00 -21.42 -15.12
CA SER A 36 -3.15 -20.69 -14.65
C SER A 36 -3.01 -20.26 -13.18
N GLU A 37 -2.52 -21.16 -12.34
CA GLU A 37 -2.32 -20.87 -10.94
C GLU A 37 -1.18 -19.87 -10.72
N PHE A 38 -0.09 -19.99 -11.49
CA PHE A 38 0.98 -19.00 -11.44
C PHE A 38 0.50 -17.63 -11.87
N GLU A 39 -0.28 -17.56 -12.93
CA GLU A 39 -0.83 -16.28 -13.40
C GLU A 39 -1.79 -15.66 -12.39
N HIS A 40 -2.59 -16.49 -11.74
CA HIS A 40 -3.46 -16.03 -10.66
C HIS A 40 -2.65 -15.37 -9.55
N ASN A 41 -1.57 -16.02 -9.12
CA ASN A 41 -0.71 -15.48 -8.07
C ASN A 41 -0.07 -14.15 -8.47
N LYS A 42 0.40 -14.07 -9.71
CA LYS A 42 0.98 -12.83 -10.24
C LYS A 42 -0.05 -11.70 -10.21
N LYS A 43 -1.27 -12.01 -10.58
CA LYS A 43 -2.35 -11.03 -10.57
C LYS A 43 -2.65 -10.56 -9.15
N MET A 44 -2.63 -11.45 -8.17
CA MET A 44 -2.86 -11.07 -6.79
C MET A 44 -1.77 -10.13 -6.27
N ILE A 45 -0.51 -10.39 -6.61
CA ILE A 45 0.59 -9.50 -6.23
C ILE A 45 0.41 -8.13 -6.87
N SER A 46 0.05 -8.10 -8.14
CA SER A 46 -0.18 -6.86 -8.86
C SER A 46 -1.34 -6.06 -8.26
N ASN A 47 -2.42 -6.75 -7.91
CA ASN A 47 -3.59 -6.12 -7.31
C ASN A 47 -3.24 -5.53 -5.93
N LEU A 48 -2.45 -6.25 -5.15
CA LEU A 48 -2.02 -5.74 -3.85
C LEU A 48 -1.18 -4.48 -4.01
N LYS A 49 -0.26 -4.48 -4.97
CA LYS A 49 0.57 -3.31 -5.25
C LYS A 49 -0.30 -2.11 -5.65
N ASN A 50 -1.27 -2.34 -6.52
CA ASN A 50 -2.16 -1.27 -6.97
C ASN A 50 -3.00 -0.73 -5.82
N TYR A 51 -3.51 -1.62 -4.99
CA TYR A 51 -4.31 -1.23 -3.83
C TYR A 51 -3.49 -0.36 -2.88
N GLN A 52 -2.26 -0.79 -2.58
CA GLN A 52 -1.40 -0.04 -1.68
C GLN A 52 -1.01 1.31 -2.26
N THR A 53 -0.75 1.36 -3.57
CA THR A 53 -0.44 2.61 -4.25
C THR A 53 -1.60 3.59 -4.13
N GLU A 54 -2.82 3.13 -4.36
CA GLU A 54 -4.01 3.97 -4.22
C GLU A 54 -4.19 4.46 -2.78
N SER A 55 -3.97 3.57 -1.81
CA SER A 55 -4.10 3.94 -0.40
C SER A 55 -3.10 5.02 -0.02
N ILE A 56 -1.87 4.91 -0.51
CA ILE A 56 -0.84 5.92 -0.25
C ILE A 56 -1.20 7.24 -0.91
N LEU A 57 -1.66 7.21 -2.16
CA LEU A 57 -2.05 8.42 -2.87
C LEU A 57 -3.22 9.11 -2.16
N ASN A 58 -4.18 8.34 -1.68
CA ASN A 58 -5.30 8.87 -0.92
C ASN A 58 -4.84 9.48 0.39
N PHE A 59 -3.91 8.84 1.07
CA PHE A 59 -3.30 9.37 2.29
C PHE A 59 -2.63 10.71 2.01
N MET A 60 -1.84 10.79 0.95
CA MET A 60 -1.14 12.02 0.57
C MET A 60 -2.13 13.12 0.23
N GLU A 61 -3.20 12.79 -0.48
CA GLU A 61 -4.20 13.78 -0.86
C GLU A 61 -4.97 14.31 0.36
N ARG A 62 -5.33 13.43 1.28
CA ARG A 62 -6.00 13.86 2.51
C ARG A 62 -5.13 14.79 3.35
N ASN A 63 -3.82 14.59 3.29
CA ASN A 63 -2.89 15.33 4.13
C ASN A 63 -2.11 16.40 3.35
N ARG A 64 -2.55 16.70 2.14
CA ARG A 64 -1.84 17.62 1.25
C ARG A 64 -1.55 18.96 1.91
N SER A 65 -2.57 19.59 2.49
CA SER A 65 -2.41 20.93 3.04
C SER A 65 -1.44 20.95 4.23
N VAL A 66 -1.51 19.92 5.07
CA VAL A 66 -0.58 19.80 6.21
C VAL A 66 0.84 19.62 5.73
N MET A 67 1.03 18.77 4.73
CA MET A 67 2.36 18.48 4.19
C MET A 67 2.95 19.68 3.46
N GLU A 68 2.13 20.43 2.75
CA GLU A 68 2.58 21.65 2.08
C GLU A 68 3.01 22.71 3.10
N GLU A 69 2.25 22.84 4.17
CA GLU A 69 2.57 23.77 5.25
C GLU A 69 3.86 23.38 5.95
N LEU A 70 4.02 22.07 6.22
CA LEU A 70 5.26 21.55 6.81
C LEU A 70 6.45 21.83 5.90
N HIS A 71 6.30 21.60 4.61
CA HIS A 71 7.35 21.87 3.63
C HIS A 71 7.74 23.35 3.63
N LYS A 72 6.76 24.23 3.59
CA LYS A 72 7.00 25.67 3.64
C LYS A 72 7.79 26.07 4.87
N ASN A 73 7.39 25.57 6.02
CA ASN A 73 8.05 25.91 7.29
C ASN A 73 9.45 25.35 7.35
N LEU A 74 9.65 24.14 6.82
CA LEU A 74 10.98 23.54 6.77
C LEU A 74 11.92 24.36 5.89
N VAL A 75 11.45 24.78 4.72
CA VAL A 75 12.24 25.60 3.81
C VAL A 75 12.57 26.94 4.46
N HIS A 76 11.59 27.55 5.12
CA HIS A 76 11.75 28.86 5.74
C HIS A 76 12.68 28.82 6.96
N LYS A 77 12.44 27.87 7.86
CA LYS A 77 13.21 27.76 9.11
C LYS A 77 14.49 26.96 8.95
N LYS A 78 14.55 26.09 7.96
CA LYS A 78 15.69 25.19 7.68
C LYS A 78 15.95 24.17 8.77
N LEU A 79 15.18 24.22 9.86
CA LEU A 79 15.28 23.28 10.98
C LEU A 79 13.95 23.27 11.70
N LEU A 80 13.42 22.09 11.94
CA LEU A 80 12.22 21.93 12.75
C LEU A 80 12.59 21.17 14.01
N LEU A 81 12.12 21.66 15.15
CA LEU A 81 12.28 20.98 16.42
C LEU A 81 11.17 19.96 16.59
N LYS A 82 11.37 19.06 17.56
CA LYS A 82 10.38 18.04 17.87
C LYS A 82 8.99 18.64 18.15
N GLU A 83 8.96 19.74 18.88
CA GLU A 83 7.71 20.42 19.23
C GLU A 83 6.97 20.90 17.98
N ASP A 84 7.72 21.39 17.00
CA ASP A 84 7.13 21.83 15.73
C ASP A 84 6.54 20.63 14.97
N LEU A 85 7.27 19.52 14.93
CA LEU A 85 6.82 18.32 14.23
C LEU A 85 5.58 17.72 14.89
N ASP A 86 5.53 17.72 16.21
CA ASP A 86 4.37 17.18 16.95
C ASP A 86 3.09 17.90 16.56
N LEU A 87 3.15 19.20 16.34
CA LEU A 87 1.97 19.98 15.92
C LEU A 87 1.46 19.52 14.55
N TYR A 88 2.37 19.18 13.64
CA TYR A 88 1.97 18.68 12.32
C TYR A 88 1.46 17.25 12.41
N PHE A 89 2.11 16.41 13.18
CA PHE A 89 1.67 15.02 13.35
C PHE A 89 0.27 14.91 13.94
N ASP A 90 -0.09 15.81 14.84
CA ASP A 90 -1.44 15.83 15.39
C ASP A 90 -2.50 16.14 14.36
N ARG A 91 -2.12 16.78 13.27
CA ARG A 91 -3.05 17.17 12.19
C ARG A 91 -3.08 16.17 11.04
N ILE A 92 -2.17 15.20 11.02
CA ILE A 92 -2.11 14.21 9.96
C ILE A 92 -3.12 13.10 10.22
N ASP A 93 -3.91 12.80 9.20
CA ASP A 93 -4.79 11.63 9.21
C ASP A 93 -3.97 10.43 8.75
N PHE A 94 -3.58 9.58 9.68
CA PHE A 94 -2.72 8.43 9.42
C PHE A 94 -3.48 7.20 8.94
N LEU A 95 -4.77 7.30 8.70
CA LEU A 95 -5.53 6.16 8.23
C LEU A 95 -5.00 5.64 6.90
N ILE A 96 -4.54 4.40 6.88
CA ILE A 96 -4.13 3.70 5.67
C ILE A 96 -4.92 2.41 5.63
N GLU A 97 -5.75 2.26 4.60
CA GLU A 97 -6.57 1.07 4.46
C GLU A 97 -5.75 -0.08 3.90
N MET A 98 -5.93 -1.25 4.47
CA MET A 98 -5.32 -2.48 3.98
C MET A 98 -6.41 -3.42 3.48
N PRO A 99 -6.13 -4.24 2.47
CA PRO A 99 -7.12 -5.19 1.99
C PRO A 99 -7.43 -6.22 3.08
N TYR A 100 -8.69 -6.60 3.16
CA TYR A 100 -9.12 -7.59 4.14
C TYR A 100 -8.95 -9.00 3.59
N PRO A 101 -8.83 -9.99 4.47
CA PRO A 101 -8.70 -11.39 4.03
C PRO A 101 -9.82 -11.87 3.14
N ASN A 102 -11.03 -11.32 3.29
CA ASN A 102 -12.14 -11.66 2.39
C ASN A 102 -11.90 -11.16 0.97
N GLY A 103 -10.94 -10.27 0.79
CA GLY A 103 -10.48 -9.83 -0.53
C GLY A 103 -11.44 -9.01 -1.33
N ARG A 104 -12.59 -8.67 -0.79
CA ARG A 104 -13.61 -7.98 -1.57
C ARG A 104 -13.13 -6.63 -2.12
N ALA A 105 -12.56 -5.81 -1.27
CA ALA A 105 -12.01 -4.53 -1.71
C ALA A 105 -10.82 -4.73 -2.63
N PHE A 106 -10.02 -5.75 -2.34
CA PHE A 106 -8.84 -6.10 -3.12
C PHE A 106 -9.17 -6.46 -4.56
N PHE A 107 -10.27 -7.19 -4.78
CA PHE A 107 -10.69 -7.63 -6.10
C PHE A 107 -11.66 -6.68 -6.78
N LYS A 108 -12.00 -5.59 -6.17
CA LYS A 108 -13.06 -4.72 -6.66
C LYS A 108 -12.88 -4.28 -8.11
N LYS A 109 -11.64 -3.97 -8.51
CA LYS A 109 -11.35 -3.51 -9.86
C LYS A 109 -11.49 -4.60 -10.91
N ASP A 110 -11.15 -5.82 -10.52
CA ASP A 110 -11.17 -6.94 -11.47
C ASP A 110 -12.54 -7.59 -11.57
N ASN A 111 -13.33 -7.46 -10.53
CA ASN A 111 -14.61 -8.15 -10.41
C ASN A 111 -15.67 -7.18 -9.93
N GLU A 112 -15.91 -6.16 -10.73
CA GLU A 112 -16.92 -5.15 -10.41
C GLU A 112 -18.32 -5.76 -10.31
N ASP A 113 -18.53 -6.88 -11.00
CA ASP A 113 -19.78 -7.59 -10.96
C ASP A 113 -20.01 -8.32 -9.64
N ILE A 114 -18.93 -8.52 -8.87
CA ILE A 114 -19.06 -9.16 -7.57
C ILE A 114 -19.64 -8.16 -6.60
N LYS A 115 -20.93 -8.24 -6.43
CA LYS A 115 -21.61 -7.38 -5.47
C LYS A 115 -21.60 -8.04 -4.11
N SER A 116 -21.90 -7.23 -3.11
CA SER A 116 -22.09 -7.79 -1.79
C SER A 116 -23.19 -8.83 -1.83
N PRO A 117 -23.00 -9.94 -1.16
CA PRO A 117 -24.07 -10.93 -1.07
C PRO A 117 -25.31 -10.33 -0.46
#